data_554c637109fd525cfd9b7f2a0915c9f2
#
_entry.id   554c637109fd525cfd9b7f2a0915c9f2
#
_cell.length_a   1.000
_cell.length_b   1.000
_cell.length_c   1.000
_cell.angle_alpha   90.00
_cell.angle_beta   90.00
_cell.angle_gamma   90.00
#
_symmetry.space_group_name_H-M   'P 1'
#
loop_
_entity.id
_entity.type
_entity.pdbx_description
1 polymer ?
#
loop_
_entity_poly.entity_id
_entity_poly.type
_entity_poly.pdbx_seq_one_letter_code
_entity_poly.pdbx_strand_id
1 'polypeptide(L)'
;MGLLDIMENESDCIESIFQSYISSKSKKDIFLFFEGKDDFKYYVSRVSSHIGDKEYGVFHCNCKMNVLTIQKMIVNQAAIQDDKKNLYFIDRDYDSNEDIPDSIYITSSYSIENYYFTDSAIKRMLIGVVGFSEESEEDSLDFKIVFDHIVNKRNEIIEEIIYANAWYSLQIKKSKDCGKFPQMTPLKEYNVIKNLNQICDFERLVEDSIEITEWEMNNAVEVLKTNPVNEIRGKYFTQALTPISRDIFQDAGKKNNRKLFSKKRKIHLNLSDIICELSAYADTPPGLISYIKERLSA
;
A
#
# COMPACT_ATOMS: atom_id res chain seq x y z
N MET A 1 -0.64 -28.65 1.18
CA MET A 1 -1.85 -28.08 1.78
C MET A 1 -2.86 -28.00 0.64
N GLY A 2 -3.96 -28.72 0.73
CA GLY A 2 -4.94 -28.77 -0.32
C GLY A 2 -5.81 -27.50 -0.35
N LEU A 3 -6.52 -27.25 -1.42
CA LEU A 3 -7.45 -26.11 -1.54
C LEU A 3 -8.49 -26.10 -0.42
N LEU A 4 -8.97 -27.28 -0.02
CA LEU A 4 -9.91 -27.45 1.09
C LEU A 4 -9.30 -27.01 2.43
N ASP A 5 -8.05 -27.39 2.72
CA ASP A 5 -7.36 -26.98 3.96
C ASP A 5 -7.19 -25.45 4.03
N ILE A 6 -6.98 -24.79 2.89
CA ILE A 6 -6.86 -23.32 2.81
C ILE A 6 -8.22 -22.69 3.08
N MET A 7 -9.28 -23.19 2.46
CA MET A 7 -10.64 -22.67 2.64
C MET A 7 -11.17 -22.87 4.06
N GLU A 8 -10.87 -24.00 4.69
CA GLU A 8 -11.21 -24.25 6.10
C GLU A 8 -10.45 -23.29 7.04
N ASN A 9 -9.14 -23.14 6.86
CA ASN A 9 -8.35 -22.19 7.64
C ASN A 9 -8.79 -20.73 7.48
N GLU A 10 -9.22 -20.32 6.27
CA GLU A 10 -9.75 -18.98 6.02
C GLU A 10 -11.13 -18.79 6.67
N SER A 11 -12.01 -19.81 6.62
CA SER A 11 -13.32 -19.78 7.28
C SER A 11 -13.15 -19.66 8.80
N ASP A 12 -12.29 -20.48 9.39
CA ASP A 12 -11.98 -20.43 10.84
C ASP A 12 -11.42 -19.07 11.25
N CYS A 13 -10.62 -18.44 10.38
CA CYS A 13 -10.10 -17.10 10.60
C CYS A 13 -11.21 -16.04 10.62
N ILE A 14 -12.14 -16.07 9.67
CA ILE A 14 -13.26 -15.11 9.58
C ILE A 14 -14.19 -15.26 10.79
N GLU A 15 -14.57 -16.50 11.15
CA GLU A 15 -15.42 -16.75 12.30
C GLU A 15 -14.77 -16.29 13.61
N SER A 16 -13.46 -16.54 13.77
CA SER A 16 -12.70 -16.09 14.94
C SER A 16 -12.66 -14.56 15.06
N ILE A 17 -12.45 -13.84 13.94
CA ILE A 17 -12.48 -12.38 13.88
C ILE A 17 -13.87 -11.88 14.27
N PHE A 18 -14.92 -12.49 13.71
CA PHE A 18 -16.30 -12.10 13.99
C PHE A 18 -16.68 -12.32 15.46
N GLN A 19 -16.32 -13.47 16.06
CA GLN A 19 -16.51 -13.74 17.48
C GLN A 19 -15.76 -12.76 18.37
N SER A 20 -14.54 -12.39 18.00
CA SER A 20 -13.74 -11.40 18.71
C SER A 20 -14.37 -10.01 18.64
N TYR A 21 -14.92 -9.63 17.48
CA TYR A 21 -15.71 -8.40 17.32
C TYR A 21 -16.91 -8.37 18.27
N ILE A 22 -17.76 -9.42 18.24
CA ILE A 22 -18.96 -9.51 19.10
C ILE A 22 -18.58 -9.40 20.58
N SER A 23 -17.52 -10.11 21.01
CA SER A 23 -17.06 -10.11 22.40
C SER A 23 -16.49 -8.75 22.84
N SER A 24 -16.03 -7.94 21.89
CA SER A 24 -15.43 -6.62 22.16
C SER A 24 -16.43 -5.48 22.14
N LYS A 25 -17.67 -5.69 21.63
CA LYS A 25 -18.69 -4.63 21.47
C LYS A 25 -19.03 -3.88 22.75
N SER A 26 -18.99 -4.55 23.90
CA SER A 26 -19.28 -3.90 25.19
C SER A 26 -18.13 -3.02 25.72
N LYS A 27 -16.95 -3.12 25.14
CA LYS A 27 -15.72 -2.48 25.63
C LYS A 27 -15.18 -1.41 24.68
N LYS A 28 -15.61 -1.38 23.43
CA LYS A 28 -15.09 -0.51 22.39
C LYS A 28 -16.21 0.22 21.67
N ASP A 29 -15.94 1.46 21.26
CA ASP A 29 -16.89 2.33 20.56
C ASP A 29 -16.73 2.26 19.05
N ILE A 30 -15.50 2.00 18.58
CA ILE A 30 -15.10 2.04 17.17
C ILE A 30 -14.33 0.77 16.83
N PHE A 31 -14.54 0.26 15.62
CA PHE A 31 -13.83 -0.91 15.12
C PHE A 31 -13.22 -0.64 13.75
N LEU A 32 -11.96 -1.05 13.58
CA LEU A 32 -11.16 -0.85 12.39
C LEU A 32 -10.81 -2.21 11.80
N PHE A 33 -11.18 -2.44 10.54
CA PHE A 33 -10.95 -3.69 9.83
C PHE A 33 -10.00 -3.44 8.65
N PHE A 34 -8.88 -4.15 8.61
CA PHE A 34 -7.82 -3.99 7.62
C PHE A 34 -7.53 -5.30 6.90
N GLU A 35 -7.04 -5.22 5.65
CA GLU A 35 -6.54 -6.40 4.94
C GLU A 35 -5.30 -6.98 5.61
N GLY A 36 -4.31 -6.14 5.87
CA GLY A 36 -2.99 -6.53 6.35
C GLY A 36 -2.64 -5.97 7.73
N LYS A 37 -1.58 -6.52 8.31
CA LYS A 37 -1.08 -6.06 9.62
C LYS A 37 -0.40 -4.70 9.54
N ASP A 38 0.20 -4.37 8.40
CA ASP A 38 0.92 -3.12 8.20
C ASP A 38 -0.01 -1.94 7.93
N ASP A 39 -1.25 -2.20 7.50
CA ASP A 39 -2.24 -1.17 7.20
C ASP A 39 -2.52 -0.29 8.41
N PHE A 40 -2.63 -0.89 9.58
CA PHE A 40 -2.85 -0.16 10.82
C PHE A 40 -1.78 0.92 11.06
N LYS A 41 -0.52 0.64 10.72
CA LYS A 41 0.59 1.59 10.88
C LYS A 41 0.39 2.87 10.05
N TYR A 42 -0.22 2.74 8.88
CA TYR A 42 -0.58 3.88 8.04
C TYR A 42 -1.84 4.59 8.52
N TYR A 43 -2.89 3.84 8.86
CA TYR A 43 -4.21 4.42 9.16
C TYR A 43 -4.33 4.98 10.57
N VAL A 44 -3.59 4.46 11.56
CA VAL A 44 -3.77 4.81 12.98
C VAL A 44 -3.68 6.30 13.26
N SER A 45 -2.67 7.00 12.74
CA SER A 45 -2.52 8.44 12.97
C SER A 45 -3.64 9.27 12.33
N ARG A 46 -4.16 8.81 11.20
CA ARG A 46 -5.23 9.45 10.43
C ARG A 46 -6.59 9.27 11.10
N VAL A 47 -6.86 8.08 11.60
CA VAL A 47 -8.09 7.77 12.34
C VAL A 47 -8.05 8.43 13.72
N SER A 48 -6.94 8.30 14.46
CA SER A 48 -6.82 8.83 15.84
C SER A 48 -7.07 10.33 15.94
N SER A 49 -6.74 11.09 14.91
CA SER A 49 -7.04 12.54 14.88
C SER A 49 -8.54 12.88 14.83
N HIS A 50 -9.42 11.89 14.62
CA HIS A 50 -10.88 12.10 14.48
C HIS A 50 -11.72 11.36 15.52
N ILE A 51 -11.14 10.41 16.27
CA ILE A 51 -11.90 9.61 17.25
C ILE A 51 -11.89 10.19 18.67
N GLY A 52 -11.02 11.15 18.97
CA GLY A 52 -10.84 11.69 20.32
C GLY A 52 -10.43 10.61 21.32
N ASP A 53 -11.06 10.64 22.51
CA ASP A 53 -10.76 9.69 23.60
C ASP A 53 -11.54 8.38 23.51
N LYS A 54 -12.19 8.10 22.36
CA LYS A 54 -12.99 6.88 22.19
C LYS A 54 -12.09 5.64 22.09
N GLU A 55 -12.53 4.57 22.71
CA GLU A 55 -11.87 3.29 22.66
C GLU A 55 -12.14 2.58 21.34
N TYR A 56 -11.09 2.04 20.70
CA TYR A 56 -11.22 1.33 19.43
C TYR A 56 -10.64 -0.08 19.46
N GLY A 57 -11.21 -0.96 18.63
CA GLY A 57 -10.70 -2.31 18.33
C GLY A 57 -10.11 -2.38 16.94
N VAL A 58 -9.11 -3.23 16.75
CA VAL A 58 -8.41 -3.42 15.49
C VAL A 58 -8.48 -4.88 15.07
N PHE A 59 -8.85 -5.14 13.82
CA PHE A 59 -8.94 -6.47 13.22
C PHE A 59 -8.16 -6.53 11.90
N HIS A 60 -7.28 -7.52 11.80
CA HIS A 60 -6.54 -7.83 10.58
C HIS A 60 -7.19 -9.03 9.91
N CYS A 61 -7.79 -8.81 8.73
CA CYS A 61 -8.61 -9.81 8.05
C CYS A 61 -7.80 -10.70 7.09
N ASN A 62 -6.51 -10.46 6.92
CA ASN A 62 -5.55 -11.17 6.06
C ASN A 62 -5.73 -10.97 4.54
N CYS A 63 -6.91 -10.65 4.04
CA CYS A 63 -7.14 -10.33 2.64
C CYS A 63 -8.42 -9.50 2.44
N LYS A 64 -8.56 -8.89 1.26
CA LYS A 64 -9.72 -8.10 0.82
C LYS A 64 -11.04 -8.86 1.00
N MET A 65 -11.11 -10.11 0.54
CA MET A 65 -12.33 -10.91 0.62
C MET A 65 -12.81 -11.12 2.04
N ASN A 66 -11.90 -11.27 3.01
CA ASN A 66 -12.27 -11.41 4.41
C ASN A 66 -12.84 -10.12 4.98
N VAL A 67 -12.29 -8.93 4.60
CA VAL A 67 -12.87 -7.64 4.99
C VAL A 67 -14.31 -7.53 4.47
N LEU A 68 -14.55 -7.87 3.20
CA LEU A 68 -15.87 -7.84 2.59
C LEU A 68 -16.84 -8.82 3.28
N THR A 69 -16.36 -10.01 3.62
CA THR A 69 -17.17 -11.04 4.28
C THR A 69 -17.57 -10.62 5.69
N ILE A 70 -16.62 -10.10 6.48
CA ILE A 70 -16.87 -9.58 7.83
C ILE A 70 -17.87 -8.40 7.78
N GLN A 71 -17.71 -7.49 6.84
CA GLN A 71 -18.64 -6.37 6.65
C GLN A 71 -20.06 -6.89 6.38
N LYS A 72 -20.24 -7.87 5.46
CA LYS A 72 -21.52 -8.49 5.18
C LYS A 72 -22.11 -9.21 6.39
N MET A 73 -21.30 -9.93 7.17
CA MET A 73 -21.75 -10.61 8.39
C MET A 73 -22.27 -9.62 9.41
N ILE A 74 -21.57 -8.50 9.62
CA ILE A 74 -21.97 -7.46 10.57
C ILE A 74 -23.26 -6.77 10.12
N VAL A 75 -23.39 -6.43 8.84
CA VAL A 75 -24.59 -5.79 8.29
C VAL A 75 -25.80 -6.73 8.32
N ASN A 76 -25.62 -8.00 7.98
CA ASN A 76 -26.72 -8.98 7.94
C ASN A 76 -27.23 -9.41 9.32
N GLN A 77 -26.44 -9.22 10.36
CA GLN A 77 -26.90 -9.40 11.74
C GLN A 77 -27.70 -8.21 12.31
N ALA A 78 -28.29 -7.42 11.46
CA ALA A 78 -29.10 -6.24 11.78
C ALA A 78 -30.31 -6.48 12.73
N ALA A 79 -30.54 -7.70 13.22
CA ALA A 79 -31.38 -7.97 14.39
C ALA A 79 -30.76 -7.44 15.69
N ILE A 80 -29.46 -7.14 15.70
CA ILE A 80 -28.75 -6.44 16.76
C ILE A 80 -28.54 -5.01 16.23
N GLN A 81 -29.29 -4.06 16.76
CA GLN A 81 -29.07 -2.65 16.52
C GLN A 81 -27.60 -2.34 16.82
N ASP A 82 -26.78 -2.23 15.78
CA ASP A 82 -25.35 -1.99 15.95
C ASP A 82 -25.11 -0.48 16.01
N ASP A 83 -24.96 0.04 17.23
CA ASP A 83 -24.63 1.43 17.52
C ASP A 83 -23.12 1.72 17.32
N LYS A 84 -22.34 0.70 16.95
CA LYS A 84 -20.88 0.82 16.83
C LYS A 84 -20.48 1.38 15.47
N LYS A 85 -19.43 2.18 15.50
CA LYS A 85 -18.82 2.74 14.30
C LYS A 85 -17.80 1.77 13.74
N ASN A 86 -18.10 1.21 12.56
CA ASN A 86 -17.23 0.26 11.88
C ASN A 86 -16.60 0.93 10.66
N LEU A 87 -15.27 0.91 10.60
CA LEU A 87 -14.49 1.43 9.48
C LEU A 87 -13.73 0.25 8.83
N TYR A 88 -13.89 0.12 7.52
CA TYR A 88 -13.31 -0.97 6.73
C TYR A 88 -12.37 -0.37 5.68
N PHE A 89 -11.18 -0.95 5.54
CA PHE A 89 -10.13 -0.45 4.65
C PHE A 89 -9.60 -1.57 3.79
N ILE A 90 -9.55 -1.34 2.49
CA ILE A 90 -9.00 -2.28 1.52
C ILE A 90 -8.13 -1.56 0.49
N ASP A 91 -7.18 -2.28 -0.07
CA ASP A 91 -6.38 -1.79 -1.18
C ASP A 91 -7.18 -1.90 -2.49
N ARG A 92 -6.95 -0.95 -3.41
CA ARG A 92 -7.59 -0.96 -4.72
C ARG A 92 -7.13 -2.15 -5.55
N ASP A 93 -5.82 -2.44 -5.52
CA ASP A 93 -5.16 -3.42 -6.38
C ASP A 93 -5.43 -3.17 -7.88
N TYR A 94 -5.36 -4.24 -8.71
CA TYR A 94 -5.84 -4.25 -10.10
C TYR A 94 -7.25 -4.79 -10.25
N ASP A 95 -7.96 -4.97 -9.15
CA ASP A 95 -9.32 -5.49 -9.14
C ASP A 95 -10.33 -4.48 -9.70
N SER A 96 -11.43 -4.99 -10.25
CA SER A 96 -12.66 -4.20 -10.37
C SER A 96 -13.30 -4.09 -8.99
N ASN A 97 -13.53 -2.88 -8.54
CA ASN A 97 -14.11 -2.58 -7.23
C ASN A 97 -15.55 -2.04 -7.34
N GLU A 98 -16.23 -2.27 -8.48
CA GLU A 98 -17.56 -1.71 -8.80
C GLU A 98 -18.66 -2.19 -7.86
N ASP A 99 -18.56 -3.45 -7.37
CA ASP A 99 -19.55 -4.06 -6.48
C ASP A 99 -19.24 -3.87 -4.99
N ILE A 100 -18.24 -3.07 -4.64
CA ILE A 100 -17.86 -2.85 -3.25
C ILE A 100 -18.73 -1.75 -2.64
N PRO A 101 -19.37 -2.00 -1.47
CA PRO A 101 -20.21 -1.01 -0.81
C PRO A 101 -19.46 0.27 -0.41
N ASP A 102 -20.12 1.44 -0.48
CA ASP A 102 -19.58 2.73 -0.05
C ASP A 102 -19.18 2.77 1.45
N SER A 103 -19.66 1.78 2.22
CA SER A 103 -19.24 1.61 3.61
C SER A 103 -17.81 1.16 3.80
N ILE A 104 -17.09 0.83 2.74
CA ILE A 104 -15.72 0.36 2.73
C ILE A 104 -14.84 1.38 2.00
N TYR A 105 -13.76 1.82 2.64
CA TYR A 105 -12.77 2.67 2.01
C TYR A 105 -11.86 1.85 1.10
N ILE A 106 -11.74 2.29 -0.13
CA ILE A 106 -10.80 1.74 -1.11
C ILE A 106 -9.68 2.75 -1.34
N THR A 107 -8.42 2.33 -1.28
CA THR A 107 -7.30 3.24 -1.57
C THR A 107 -7.43 3.87 -2.95
N SER A 108 -7.14 5.16 -3.09
CA SER A 108 -7.15 5.84 -4.38
C SER A 108 -5.95 5.49 -5.26
N SER A 109 -4.91 4.91 -4.66
CA SER A 109 -3.73 4.33 -5.33
C SER A 109 -3.83 2.80 -5.31
N TYR A 110 -2.89 2.10 -5.94
CA TYR A 110 -2.85 0.64 -5.93
C TYR A 110 -2.95 0.09 -4.49
N SER A 111 -2.14 0.62 -3.57
CA SER A 111 -2.12 0.25 -2.15
C SER A 111 -1.62 1.41 -1.29
N ILE A 112 -1.60 1.24 0.03
CA ILE A 112 -1.11 2.28 0.96
C ILE A 112 0.36 2.62 0.74
N GLU A 113 1.20 1.68 0.32
CA GLU A 113 2.63 1.90 0.10
C GLU A 113 2.90 3.00 -0.94
N ASN A 114 2.01 3.18 -1.92
CA ASN A 114 2.15 4.21 -2.94
C ASN A 114 2.18 5.63 -2.36
N TYR A 115 1.49 5.87 -1.25
CA TYR A 115 1.43 7.17 -0.59
C TYR A 115 2.75 7.62 0.05
N TYR A 116 3.71 6.71 0.19
CA TYR A 116 5.04 7.00 0.75
C TYR A 116 6.03 7.55 -0.29
N PHE A 117 5.74 7.34 -1.58
CA PHE A 117 6.70 7.58 -2.66
C PHE A 117 6.25 8.66 -3.66
N THR A 118 5.22 9.42 -3.32
CA THR A 118 4.84 10.63 -4.06
C THR A 118 5.89 11.74 -3.83
N ASP A 119 5.93 12.72 -4.73
CA ASP A 119 6.84 13.87 -4.56
C ASP A 119 6.58 14.63 -3.26
N SER A 120 5.31 14.77 -2.88
CA SER A 120 4.91 15.42 -1.63
C SER A 120 5.35 14.64 -0.38
N ALA A 121 5.23 13.33 -0.38
CA ALA A 121 5.69 12.49 0.71
C ALA A 121 7.21 12.52 0.85
N ILE A 122 7.95 12.42 -0.27
CA ILE A 122 9.40 12.53 -0.29
C ILE A 122 9.86 13.89 0.26
N LYS A 123 9.22 14.99 -0.14
CA LYS A 123 9.54 16.34 0.39
C LYS A 123 9.36 16.41 1.89
N ARG A 124 8.19 15.97 2.41
CA ARG A 124 7.93 15.96 3.86
C ARG A 124 8.92 15.08 4.63
N MET A 125 9.26 13.91 4.09
CA MET A 125 10.26 13.02 4.68
C MET A 125 11.63 13.72 4.74
N LEU A 126 12.07 14.39 3.70
CA LEU A 126 13.36 15.11 3.68
C LEU A 126 13.39 16.25 4.70
N ILE A 127 12.31 17.01 4.82
CA ILE A 127 12.21 18.06 5.84
C ILE A 127 12.21 17.46 7.24
N GLY A 128 11.36 16.47 7.50
CA GLY A 128 11.15 15.95 8.85
C GLY A 128 12.26 15.01 9.34
N VAL A 129 12.76 14.10 8.48
CA VAL A 129 13.75 13.08 8.86
C VAL A 129 15.19 13.62 8.73
N VAL A 130 15.49 14.30 7.62
CA VAL A 130 16.83 14.81 7.34
C VAL A 130 17.05 16.16 8.02
N GLY A 131 15.97 16.88 8.35
CA GLY A 131 16.02 18.16 9.03
C GLY A 131 16.55 19.29 8.14
N PHE A 132 16.14 19.31 6.88
CA PHE A 132 16.45 20.45 6.01
C PHE A 132 15.70 21.70 6.46
N SER A 133 16.39 22.85 6.47
CA SER A 133 15.81 24.16 6.74
C SER A 133 15.56 24.91 5.43
N GLU A 134 14.34 25.42 5.26
CA GLU A 134 14.00 26.26 4.11
C GLU A 134 14.69 27.62 4.14
N GLU A 135 15.18 28.06 5.31
CA GLU A 135 15.85 29.36 5.51
C GLU A 135 17.34 29.33 5.14
N SER A 136 17.94 28.15 4.98
CA SER A 136 19.37 27.96 4.70
C SER A 136 19.59 27.71 3.21
N GLU A 137 20.39 28.56 2.55
CA GLU A 137 20.76 28.37 1.13
C GLU A 137 21.48 27.03 0.90
N GLU A 138 22.39 26.65 1.82
CA GLU A 138 23.11 25.37 1.77
C GLU A 138 22.13 24.18 1.89
N ASP A 139 21.15 24.26 2.81
CA ASP A 139 20.14 23.23 2.97
C ASP A 139 19.21 23.14 1.75
N SER A 140 18.88 24.27 1.14
CA SER A 140 18.06 24.33 -0.08
C SER A 140 18.75 23.63 -1.25
N LEU A 141 20.05 23.78 -1.40
CA LEU A 141 20.83 23.10 -2.44
C LEU A 141 20.91 21.59 -2.18
N ASP A 142 21.30 21.18 -0.97
CA ASP A 142 21.34 19.78 -0.56
C ASP A 142 19.96 19.11 -0.72
N PHE A 143 18.91 19.79 -0.28
CA PHE A 143 17.52 19.31 -0.43
C PHE A 143 17.20 19.00 -1.89
N LYS A 144 17.49 19.92 -2.80
CA LYS A 144 17.24 19.72 -4.22
C LYS A 144 18.02 18.52 -4.78
N ILE A 145 19.32 18.41 -4.44
CA ILE A 145 20.16 17.30 -4.90
C ILE A 145 19.60 15.96 -4.41
N VAL A 146 19.25 15.86 -3.12
CA VAL A 146 18.75 14.62 -2.54
C VAL A 146 17.35 14.29 -3.06
N PHE A 147 16.47 15.29 -3.18
CA PHE A 147 15.14 15.11 -3.73
C PHE A 147 15.19 14.60 -5.17
N ASP A 148 15.95 15.28 -6.04
CA ASP A 148 16.13 14.89 -7.43
C ASP A 148 16.73 13.48 -7.55
N HIS A 149 17.67 13.14 -6.66
CA HIS A 149 18.27 11.80 -6.62
C HIS A 149 17.21 10.72 -6.31
N ILE A 150 16.35 10.92 -5.30
CA ILE A 150 15.31 9.95 -4.93
C ILE A 150 14.27 9.83 -6.04
N VAL A 151 13.81 10.96 -6.59
CA VAL A 151 12.83 10.98 -7.67
C VAL A 151 13.36 10.29 -8.92
N ASN A 152 14.59 10.55 -9.31
CA ASN A 152 15.22 9.88 -10.44
C ASN A 152 15.32 8.37 -10.22
N LYS A 153 15.74 7.93 -9.03
CA LYS A 153 15.80 6.52 -8.69
C LYS A 153 14.41 5.85 -8.69
N ARG A 154 13.39 6.53 -8.18
CA ARG A 154 12.02 6.05 -8.29
C ARG A 154 11.59 5.89 -9.76
N ASN A 155 11.90 6.86 -10.60
CA ASN A 155 11.53 6.81 -12.01
C ASN A 155 12.29 5.69 -12.76
N GLU A 156 13.58 5.49 -12.49
CA GLU A 156 14.35 4.34 -13.00
C GLU A 156 13.66 3.00 -12.60
N ILE A 157 13.26 2.86 -11.34
CA ILE A 157 12.53 1.68 -10.86
C ILE A 157 11.20 1.51 -11.60
N ILE A 158 10.44 2.58 -11.82
CA ILE A 158 9.18 2.54 -12.57
C ILE A 158 9.42 1.99 -13.98
N GLU A 159 10.44 2.50 -14.69
CA GLU A 159 10.79 2.03 -16.04
C GLU A 159 11.17 0.54 -16.06
N GLU A 160 11.88 0.07 -15.03
CA GLU A 160 12.27 -1.35 -14.91
C GLU A 160 11.08 -2.30 -14.69
N ILE A 161 10.01 -1.85 -14.01
CA ILE A 161 8.93 -2.74 -13.56
C ILE A 161 7.58 -2.48 -14.21
N ILE A 162 7.43 -1.40 -14.97
CA ILE A 162 6.12 -1.03 -15.54
C ILE A 162 5.58 -2.10 -16.48
N TYR A 163 6.45 -2.75 -17.25
CA TYR A 163 6.08 -3.83 -18.16
C TYR A 163 5.53 -5.03 -17.38
N ALA A 164 6.20 -5.43 -16.30
CA ALA A 164 5.73 -6.50 -15.42
C ALA A 164 4.39 -6.16 -14.75
N ASN A 165 4.20 -4.91 -14.32
CA ASN A 165 2.93 -4.46 -13.74
C ASN A 165 1.80 -4.43 -14.77
N ALA A 166 2.08 -4.04 -16.01
CA ALA A 166 1.11 -4.08 -17.11
C ALA A 166 0.64 -5.52 -17.36
N TRP A 167 1.58 -6.46 -17.47
CA TRP A 167 1.26 -7.87 -17.64
C TRP A 167 0.43 -8.41 -16.46
N TYR A 168 0.85 -8.11 -15.21
CA TYR A 168 0.14 -8.50 -13.99
C TYR A 168 -1.30 -7.97 -14.01
N SER A 169 -1.50 -6.69 -14.34
CA SER A 169 -2.82 -6.07 -14.38
C SER A 169 -3.76 -6.73 -15.40
N LEU A 170 -3.22 -7.14 -16.56
CA LEU A 170 -3.96 -7.84 -17.60
C LEU A 170 -4.36 -9.25 -17.14
N GLN A 171 -3.47 -9.97 -16.46
CA GLN A 171 -3.80 -11.27 -15.88
C GLN A 171 -5.00 -11.18 -14.92
N ILE A 172 -4.97 -10.21 -14.00
CA ILE A 172 -6.08 -10.00 -13.04
C ILE A 172 -7.38 -9.65 -13.75
N LYS A 173 -7.34 -8.72 -14.72
CA LYS A 173 -8.53 -8.33 -15.48
C LYS A 173 -9.15 -9.50 -16.25
N LYS A 174 -8.32 -10.23 -17.01
CA LYS A 174 -8.79 -11.36 -17.81
C LYS A 174 -9.21 -12.58 -16.97
N SER A 175 -8.66 -12.76 -15.78
CA SER A 175 -9.02 -13.86 -14.87
C SER A 175 -10.52 -13.90 -14.57
N LYS A 176 -11.13 -12.74 -14.38
CA LYS A 176 -12.57 -12.64 -14.11
C LYS A 176 -13.42 -13.08 -15.31
N ASP A 177 -13.00 -12.70 -16.51
CA ASP A 177 -13.76 -12.99 -17.74
C ASP A 177 -13.68 -14.47 -18.12
N CYS A 178 -12.53 -15.11 -17.93
CA CYS A 178 -12.31 -16.49 -18.34
C CYS A 178 -12.38 -17.52 -17.19
N GLY A 179 -12.54 -17.08 -15.94
CA GLY A 179 -12.61 -17.97 -14.77
C GLY A 179 -11.30 -18.71 -14.48
N LYS A 180 -10.16 -18.23 -15.00
CA LYS A 180 -8.84 -18.81 -14.81
C LYS A 180 -7.99 -17.87 -13.93
N PHE A 181 -7.44 -18.37 -12.84
CA PHE A 181 -6.74 -17.57 -11.82
C PHE A 181 -5.26 -17.97 -11.70
N PRO A 182 -4.38 -17.36 -12.51
CA PRO A 182 -2.96 -17.69 -12.49
C PRO A 182 -2.31 -17.44 -11.14
N GLN A 183 -1.35 -18.28 -10.77
CA GLN A 183 -0.61 -18.16 -9.53
C GLN A 183 0.50 -17.10 -9.65
N MET A 184 0.20 -15.88 -9.22
CA MET A 184 1.07 -14.72 -9.36
C MET A 184 2.21 -14.64 -8.32
N THR A 185 2.36 -15.67 -7.49
CA THR A 185 3.40 -15.72 -6.42
C THR A 185 4.83 -15.46 -6.92
N PRO A 186 5.26 -15.99 -8.09
CA PRO A 186 6.61 -15.73 -8.60
C PRO A 186 6.89 -14.25 -8.88
N LEU A 187 5.86 -13.44 -9.13
CA LEU A 187 5.99 -12.03 -9.47
C LEU A 187 5.90 -11.10 -8.24
N LYS A 188 5.97 -11.60 -7.01
CA LYS A 188 5.85 -10.78 -5.80
C LYS A 188 7.11 -9.98 -5.48
N GLU A 189 8.27 -10.39 -6.00
CA GLU A 189 9.57 -9.83 -5.64
C GLU A 189 10.11 -8.90 -6.73
N TYR A 190 10.48 -7.66 -6.34
CA TYR A 190 11.07 -6.68 -7.24
C TYR A 190 12.29 -7.23 -8.00
N ASN A 191 13.18 -7.94 -7.30
CA ASN A 191 14.40 -8.48 -7.91
C ASN A 191 14.12 -9.53 -9.00
N VAL A 192 12.96 -10.15 -9.00
CA VAL A 192 12.54 -11.08 -10.07
C VAL A 192 12.02 -10.28 -11.25
N ILE A 193 11.12 -9.34 -11.02
CA ILE A 193 10.37 -8.68 -12.11
C ILE A 193 11.16 -7.61 -12.87
N LYS A 194 12.15 -6.97 -12.26
CA LYS A 194 12.91 -5.87 -12.85
C LYS A 194 13.67 -6.23 -14.14
N ASN A 195 13.86 -7.50 -14.41
CA ASN A 195 14.56 -7.99 -15.60
C ASN A 195 13.60 -8.61 -16.63
N LEU A 196 12.28 -8.62 -16.36
CA LEU A 196 11.29 -9.22 -17.24
C LEU A 196 10.74 -8.14 -18.18
N ASN A 197 11.02 -8.29 -19.48
CA ASN A 197 10.65 -7.30 -20.48
C ASN A 197 10.00 -7.90 -21.75
N GLN A 198 9.68 -9.19 -21.74
CA GLN A 198 9.01 -9.91 -22.81
C GLN A 198 7.89 -10.78 -22.26
N ILE A 199 6.80 -10.93 -22.99
CA ILE A 199 5.62 -11.74 -22.59
C ILE A 199 6.05 -13.16 -22.24
N CYS A 200 6.91 -13.78 -23.04
CA CYS A 200 7.37 -15.14 -22.81
C CYS A 200 8.17 -15.34 -21.50
N ASP A 201 8.75 -14.29 -20.93
CA ASP A 201 9.43 -14.38 -19.63
C ASP A 201 8.42 -14.62 -18.50
N PHE A 202 7.28 -13.94 -18.56
CA PHE A 202 6.20 -14.12 -17.58
C PHE A 202 5.51 -15.46 -17.73
N GLU A 203 5.26 -15.91 -18.98
CA GLU A 203 4.64 -17.19 -19.27
C GLU A 203 5.47 -18.38 -18.76
N ARG A 204 6.79 -18.25 -18.75
CA ARG A 204 7.70 -19.26 -18.16
C ARG A 204 7.64 -19.30 -16.64
N LEU A 205 7.36 -18.16 -15.99
CA LEU A 205 7.28 -18.05 -14.53
C LEU A 205 5.88 -18.38 -13.99
N VAL A 206 4.85 -18.15 -14.80
CA VAL A 206 3.45 -18.34 -14.43
C VAL A 206 2.82 -19.32 -15.43
N GLU A 207 2.94 -20.62 -15.12
CA GLU A 207 2.53 -21.71 -16.02
C GLU A 207 1.05 -21.63 -16.46
N ASP A 208 0.18 -21.18 -15.54
CA ASP A 208 -1.24 -21.03 -15.77
C ASP A 208 -1.64 -19.67 -16.33
N SER A 209 -0.71 -18.92 -16.91
CA SER A 209 -0.97 -17.58 -17.42
C SER A 209 -2.04 -17.58 -18.54
N ILE A 210 -2.74 -16.45 -18.64
CA ILE A 210 -3.71 -16.18 -19.69
C ILE A 210 -2.97 -15.50 -20.83
N GLU A 211 -3.25 -15.92 -22.05
CA GLU A 211 -2.64 -15.34 -23.25
C GLU A 211 -2.90 -13.84 -23.35
N ILE A 212 -1.83 -13.07 -23.57
CA ILE A 212 -1.84 -11.62 -23.73
C ILE A 212 -1.15 -11.26 -25.04
N THR A 213 -1.81 -10.44 -25.83
CA THR A 213 -1.25 -9.94 -27.08
C THR A 213 -0.33 -8.74 -26.85
N GLU A 214 0.62 -8.52 -27.77
CA GLU A 214 1.48 -7.32 -27.74
C GLU A 214 0.68 -6.01 -27.77
N TRP A 215 -0.45 -5.98 -28.46
CA TRP A 215 -1.34 -4.81 -28.48
C TRP A 215 -1.93 -4.51 -27.11
N GLU A 216 -2.45 -5.52 -26.40
CA GLU A 216 -2.97 -5.39 -25.05
C GLU A 216 -1.88 -4.92 -24.09
N MET A 217 -0.69 -5.50 -24.24
CA MET A 217 0.46 -5.18 -23.42
C MET A 217 0.87 -3.71 -23.56
N ASN A 218 1.01 -3.22 -24.79
CA ASN A 218 1.37 -1.84 -25.07
C ASN A 218 0.32 -0.87 -24.53
N ASN A 219 -0.96 -1.17 -24.69
CA ASN A 219 -2.05 -0.35 -24.13
C ASN A 219 -2.00 -0.32 -22.61
N ALA A 220 -1.77 -1.43 -21.94
CA ALA A 220 -1.69 -1.49 -20.49
C ALA A 220 -0.49 -0.69 -19.97
N VAL A 221 0.65 -0.75 -20.64
CA VAL A 221 1.83 0.08 -20.30
C VAL A 221 1.51 1.57 -20.40
N GLU A 222 0.86 2.00 -21.49
CA GLU A 222 0.50 3.42 -21.66
C GLU A 222 -0.50 3.90 -20.57
N VAL A 223 -1.46 3.05 -20.18
CA VAL A 223 -2.37 3.36 -19.06
C VAL A 223 -1.59 3.56 -17.76
N LEU A 224 -0.67 2.64 -17.42
CA LEU A 224 0.13 2.77 -16.18
C LEU A 224 1.07 3.98 -16.20
N LYS A 225 1.59 4.38 -17.37
CA LYS A 225 2.44 5.56 -17.53
C LYS A 225 1.73 6.88 -17.20
N THR A 226 0.41 6.93 -17.25
CA THR A 226 -0.34 8.17 -16.93
C THR A 226 -0.13 8.63 -15.50
N ASN A 227 -0.01 7.68 -14.55
CA ASN A 227 0.22 7.97 -13.14
C ASN A 227 0.94 6.81 -12.44
N PRO A 228 2.18 6.50 -12.84
CA PRO A 228 2.84 5.24 -12.47
C PRO A 228 3.05 5.09 -10.97
N VAL A 229 3.27 6.19 -10.23
CA VAL A 229 3.44 6.15 -8.76
C VAL A 229 2.20 5.60 -8.07
N ASN A 230 0.99 5.89 -8.59
CA ASN A 230 -0.27 5.46 -7.98
C ASN A 230 -0.80 4.14 -8.57
N GLU A 231 -0.37 3.77 -9.78
CA GLU A 231 -0.91 2.62 -10.49
C GLU A 231 -0.08 1.34 -10.34
N ILE A 232 1.23 1.47 -10.11
CA ILE A 232 2.13 0.33 -9.93
C ILE A 232 1.98 -0.24 -8.52
N ARG A 233 2.12 -1.55 -8.37
CA ARG A 233 2.07 -2.24 -7.08
C ARG A 233 3.08 -1.66 -6.08
N GLY A 234 2.57 -1.05 -4.99
CA GLY A 234 3.35 -0.27 -4.04
C GLY A 234 4.46 -1.03 -3.33
N LYS A 235 4.29 -2.35 -3.10
CA LYS A 235 5.32 -3.20 -2.47
C LYS A 235 6.64 -3.24 -3.23
N TYR A 236 6.63 -3.06 -4.55
CA TYR A 236 7.87 -2.97 -5.32
C TYR A 236 8.66 -1.71 -4.99
N PHE A 237 7.97 -0.60 -4.73
CA PHE A 237 8.63 0.63 -4.27
C PHE A 237 9.28 0.44 -2.90
N THR A 238 8.59 -0.18 -1.94
CA THR A 238 9.19 -0.43 -0.63
C THR A 238 10.40 -1.34 -0.72
N GLN A 239 10.35 -2.39 -1.54
CA GLN A 239 11.48 -3.30 -1.74
C GLN A 239 12.68 -2.61 -2.41
N ALA A 240 12.44 -1.77 -3.42
CA ALA A 240 13.51 -1.14 -4.21
C ALA A 240 14.07 0.13 -3.57
N LEU A 241 13.22 0.99 -3.00
CA LEU A 241 13.63 2.29 -2.46
C LEU A 241 14.17 2.24 -1.03
N THR A 242 13.86 1.20 -0.25
CA THR A 242 14.41 1.05 1.10
C THR A 242 15.94 0.96 1.11
N PRO A 243 16.60 0.14 0.27
CA PRO A 243 18.06 0.14 0.16
C PRO A 243 18.63 1.50 -0.26
N ILE A 244 18.01 2.17 -1.23
CA ILE A 244 18.42 3.49 -1.71
C ILE A 244 18.33 4.53 -0.59
N SER A 245 17.25 4.54 0.17
CA SER A 245 17.09 5.42 1.33
C SER A 245 18.18 5.18 2.39
N ARG A 246 18.53 3.90 2.60
CA ARG A 246 19.63 3.53 3.50
C ARG A 246 20.97 4.12 3.04
N ASP A 247 21.28 4.04 1.75
CA ASP A 247 22.52 4.57 1.18
C ASP A 247 22.58 6.10 1.29
N ILE A 248 21.46 6.78 1.06
CA ILE A 248 21.34 8.24 1.26
C ILE A 248 21.62 8.62 2.71
N PHE A 249 21.02 7.92 3.66
CA PHE A 249 21.20 8.21 5.08
C PHE A 249 22.62 7.87 5.57
N GLN A 250 23.22 6.83 5.02
CA GLN A 250 24.63 6.53 5.28
C GLN A 250 25.55 7.63 4.71
N ASP A 251 25.27 8.14 3.51
CA ASP A 251 26.03 9.25 2.94
C ASP A 251 25.94 10.50 3.81
N ALA A 252 24.78 10.87 4.30
CA ALA A 252 24.58 11.99 5.22
C ALA A 252 25.42 11.89 6.49
N GLY A 253 25.63 10.68 7.01
CA GLY A 253 26.38 10.41 8.24
C GLY A 253 27.90 10.42 8.10
N LYS A 254 28.47 10.36 6.90
CA LYS A 254 29.92 10.32 6.66
C LYS A 254 30.62 11.57 7.16
N LYS A 255 31.84 11.41 7.67
CA LYS A 255 32.68 12.57 8.05
C LYS A 255 33.18 13.34 6.83
N ASN A 256 33.66 12.62 5.80
CA ASN A 256 34.24 13.17 4.57
C ASN A 256 33.67 12.43 3.34
N ASN A 257 33.91 12.98 2.14
CA ASN A 257 33.54 12.36 0.85
C ASN A 257 32.04 12.02 0.73
N ARG A 258 31.18 12.91 1.23
CA ARG A 258 29.74 12.83 0.98
C ARG A 258 29.46 13.17 -0.49
N LYS A 259 28.51 12.49 -1.09
CA LYS A 259 28.13 12.68 -2.49
C LYS A 259 26.88 13.55 -2.64
N LEU A 260 25.98 13.47 -1.68
CA LEU A 260 24.65 14.10 -1.74
C LEU A 260 24.48 15.24 -0.72
N PHE A 261 25.40 15.36 0.26
CA PHE A 261 25.29 16.35 1.33
C PHE A 261 26.55 17.19 1.44
N SER A 262 26.39 18.50 1.53
CA SER A 262 27.50 19.45 1.80
C SER A 262 28.04 19.29 3.21
N LYS A 263 27.15 19.07 4.20
CA LYS A 263 27.50 18.89 5.61
C LYS A 263 27.04 17.57 6.19
N LYS A 264 27.69 17.13 7.27
CA LYS A 264 27.31 15.92 8.00
C LYS A 264 25.96 16.12 8.68
N ARG A 265 25.06 15.13 8.55
CA ARG A 265 23.77 15.11 9.23
C ARG A 265 23.63 13.83 10.07
N LYS A 266 22.92 13.93 11.18
CA LYS A 266 22.53 12.78 11.99
C LYS A 266 21.09 12.44 11.63
N ILE A 267 20.91 11.27 11.06
CA ILE A 267 19.58 10.76 10.71
C ILE A 267 19.30 9.56 11.60
N HIS A 268 18.21 9.63 12.33
CA HIS A 268 17.72 8.56 13.20
C HIS A 268 16.45 7.98 12.59
N LEU A 269 16.58 6.94 11.80
CA LEU A 269 15.47 6.24 11.18
C LEU A 269 15.74 4.74 11.18
N ASN A 270 14.78 3.96 11.63
CA ASN A 270 14.83 2.50 11.55
C ASN A 270 14.22 2.04 10.23
N LEU A 271 15.05 1.73 9.25
CA LEU A 271 14.60 1.29 7.93
C LEU A 271 14.10 -0.18 7.88
N SER A 272 14.05 -0.88 9.01
CA SER A 272 13.46 -2.22 9.06
C SER A 272 11.93 -2.19 8.94
N ASP A 273 11.29 -1.07 9.32
CA ASP A 273 9.85 -0.85 9.23
C ASP A 273 9.52 0.54 8.66
N ILE A 274 9.81 0.70 7.37
CA ILE A 274 9.64 1.99 6.68
C ILE A 274 8.18 2.47 6.70
N ILE A 275 7.21 1.56 6.71
CA ILE A 275 5.79 1.90 6.75
C ILE A 275 5.44 2.56 8.08
N CYS A 276 5.93 2.04 9.20
CA CYS A 276 5.73 2.64 10.51
C CYS A 276 6.47 3.98 10.64
N GLU A 277 7.76 3.98 10.35
CA GLU A 277 8.66 5.11 10.56
C GLU A 277 8.31 6.35 9.71
N LEU A 278 7.83 6.13 8.49
CA LEU A 278 7.47 7.21 7.57
C LEU A 278 5.96 7.49 7.50
N SER A 279 5.14 6.85 8.33
CA SER A 279 3.68 6.99 8.28
C SER A 279 3.21 8.45 8.35
N ALA A 280 3.84 9.28 9.20
CA ALA A 280 3.50 10.70 9.34
C ALA A 280 3.81 11.54 8.09
N TYR A 281 4.73 11.08 7.24
CA TYR A 281 5.14 11.78 6.02
C TYR A 281 4.42 11.29 4.76
N ALA A 282 3.78 10.14 4.81
CA ALA A 282 3.00 9.61 3.70
C ALA A 282 1.80 10.49 3.38
N ASP A 283 1.36 10.50 2.12
CA ASP A 283 0.17 11.26 1.70
C ASP A 283 -1.09 10.76 2.40
N THR A 284 -2.01 11.68 2.62
CA THR A 284 -3.36 11.39 3.13
C THR A 284 -4.36 11.82 2.07
N PRO A 285 -4.96 10.91 1.32
CA PRO A 285 -5.95 11.26 0.31
C PRO A 285 -7.15 11.97 0.92
N PRO A 286 -7.69 13.02 0.27
CA PRO A 286 -8.88 13.73 0.76
C PRO A 286 -10.08 12.79 0.98
N GLY A 287 -10.27 11.82 0.10
CA GLY A 287 -11.33 10.82 0.21
C GLY A 287 -11.25 9.97 1.49
N LEU A 288 -10.05 9.69 2.00
CA LEU A 288 -9.87 8.98 3.26
C LEU A 288 -10.42 9.79 4.45
N ILE A 289 -10.09 11.06 4.50
CA ILE A 289 -10.56 11.94 5.58
C ILE A 289 -12.09 12.12 5.53
N SER A 290 -12.65 12.27 4.33
CA SER A 290 -14.09 12.34 4.13
C SER A 290 -14.79 11.06 4.62
N TYR A 291 -14.28 9.90 4.21
CA TYR A 291 -14.78 8.59 4.65
C TYR A 291 -14.76 8.45 6.19
N ILE A 292 -13.61 8.75 6.83
CA ILE A 292 -13.47 8.65 8.28
C ILE A 292 -14.52 9.54 9.00
N LYS A 293 -14.64 10.81 8.58
CA LYS A 293 -15.61 11.75 9.17
C LYS A 293 -17.05 11.29 9.00
N GLU A 294 -17.39 10.84 7.82
CA GLU A 294 -18.75 10.36 7.48
C GLU A 294 -19.13 9.15 8.33
N ARG A 295 -18.23 8.14 8.40
CA ARG A 295 -18.45 6.94 9.21
C ARG A 295 -18.50 7.19 10.71
N LEU A 296 -17.78 8.19 11.21
CA LEU A 296 -17.82 8.56 12.63
C LEU A 296 -19.00 9.46 12.99
N SER A 297 -19.60 10.16 12.03
CA SER A 297 -20.75 11.05 12.25
C SER A 297 -22.09 10.33 12.10
N ALA A 298 -22.15 9.30 11.27
CA ALA A 298 -23.35 8.45 11.08
C ALA A 298 -23.61 7.63 12.32
#